data_f842a2aa5feab55b7bf50c694e606aab
#
_entry.id   f842a2aa5feab55b7bf50c694e606aab
#
_cell.length_a   1.000
_cell.length_b   1.000
_cell.length_c   1.000
_cell.angle_alpha   90.00
_cell.angle_beta   90.00
_cell.angle_gamma   90.00
#
_symmetry.space_group_name_H-M   'P 1'
#
loop_
_entity.id
_entity.type
_entity.pdbx_description
1 polymer ?
#
loop_
_entity_poly.entity_id
_entity_poly.type
_entity_poly.pdbx_seq_one_letter_code
_entity_poly.pdbx_strand_id
1 'polypeptide(L)' 'MDWKYETFGPDGQCKLFGVNIFDYDWKTTGKRVKVQDPVYHQDHTFEVWQVEINGQIHRFAAGEFSNCVWGFYLEKDR' A
#
# COMPACT_ATOMS: atom_id res chain seq x y z
N MET A 1 5.40 11.41 -9.46
CA MET A 1 4.71 10.19 -9.27
C MET A 1 3.64 10.32 -8.30
N ASP A 2 2.61 9.71 -8.62
CA ASP A 2 1.33 10.11 -8.11
C ASP A 2 0.79 9.08 -7.14
N TRP A 3 1.52 8.88 -6.07
CA TRP A 3 1.13 7.97 -5.03
C TRP A 3 0.81 8.75 -3.77
N LYS A 4 -0.38 8.52 -3.27
CA LYS A 4 -0.90 9.22 -2.11
C LYS A 4 -0.90 8.28 -0.92
N TYR A 5 -0.31 8.73 0.17
CA TYR A 5 -0.35 7.98 1.42
C TYR A 5 -1.80 7.77 1.86
N GLU A 6 -2.13 6.55 2.23
CA GLU A 6 -3.49 6.22 2.64
C GLU A 6 -3.55 5.84 4.12
N THR A 7 -2.75 4.88 4.53
CA THR A 7 -2.84 4.41 5.91
C THR A 7 -1.57 3.67 6.30
N PHE A 8 -1.39 3.49 7.59
CA PHE A 8 -0.33 2.65 8.11
C PHE A 8 -0.81 2.00 9.40
N GLY A 9 -0.08 0.99 9.84
CA GLY A 9 -0.37 0.35 11.11
C GLY A 9 0.26 -1.01 11.22
N PRO A 10 0.07 -1.67 12.36
CA PRO A 10 0.56 -3.03 12.55
C PRO A 10 -0.18 -4.00 11.65
N ASP A 11 0.44 -5.17 11.44
CA ASP A 11 -0.16 -6.25 10.67
C ASP A 11 -1.57 -6.57 11.19
N GLY A 12 -2.47 -6.80 10.24
CA GLY A 12 -3.84 -7.18 10.57
C GLY A 12 -4.74 -6.03 10.93
N GLN A 13 -4.23 -4.80 10.92
CA GLN A 13 -5.02 -3.63 11.32
C GLN A 13 -5.16 -2.60 10.23
N CYS A 14 -4.54 -2.80 9.08
CA CYS A 14 -4.58 -1.81 8.01
C CYS A 14 -5.81 -2.02 7.14
N LYS A 15 -6.58 -0.96 6.94
CA LYS A 15 -7.76 -1.01 6.08
C LYS A 15 -7.51 -0.25 4.79
N LEU A 16 -7.93 -0.85 3.69
CA LEU A 16 -7.74 -0.29 2.37
C LEU A 16 -8.95 -0.73 1.55
N PHE A 17 -9.48 0.15 0.73
CA PHE A 17 -10.66 -0.14 -0.09
C PHE A 17 -11.85 -0.63 0.76
N GLY A 18 -11.94 -0.19 2.01
CA GLY A 18 -13.03 -0.53 2.89
C GLY A 18 -12.94 -1.90 3.57
N VAL A 19 -11.82 -2.60 3.39
CA VAL A 19 -11.63 -3.94 3.98
C VAL A 19 -10.26 -4.00 4.65
N ASN A 20 -10.08 -4.99 5.53
CA ASN A 20 -8.76 -5.28 6.07
C ASN A 20 -7.97 -5.95 4.96
N ILE A 21 -6.97 -5.24 4.44
CA ILE A 21 -6.25 -5.70 3.26
C ILE A 21 -5.48 -6.98 3.50
N PHE A 22 -5.14 -7.28 4.76
CA PHE A 22 -4.41 -8.50 5.07
C PHE A 22 -5.29 -9.75 5.02
N ASP A 23 -6.62 -9.58 4.90
CA ASP A 23 -7.52 -10.71 4.71
C ASP A 23 -7.54 -11.21 3.26
N TYR A 24 -6.84 -10.56 2.37
CA TYR A 24 -6.87 -10.86 0.94
C TYR A 24 -5.50 -11.26 0.45
N ASP A 25 -5.47 -12.05 -0.62
CA ASP A 25 -4.20 -12.44 -1.26
C ASP A 25 -3.74 -11.35 -2.20
N TRP A 26 -2.50 -10.95 -2.05
CA TRP A 26 -1.89 -9.93 -2.89
C TRP A 26 -1.03 -10.61 -3.95
N LYS A 27 -1.02 -10.02 -5.13
CA LYS A 27 -0.14 -10.47 -6.20
C LYS A 27 0.77 -9.32 -6.60
N THR A 28 2.05 -9.61 -6.77
CA THR A 28 2.96 -8.56 -7.20
C THR A 28 2.72 -8.21 -8.66
N THR A 29 2.86 -6.93 -8.99
CA THR A 29 2.80 -6.48 -10.36
C THR A 29 4.19 -6.46 -11.01
N GLY A 30 5.23 -6.67 -10.20
CA GLY A 30 6.60 -6.55 -10.67
C GLY A 30 7.12 -5.13 -10.74
N LYS A 31 6.33 -4.15 -10.35
CA LYS A 31 6.71 -2.75 -10.35
C LYS A 31 7.06 -2.29 -8.95
N ARG A 32 7.94 -1.30 -8.88
CA ARG A 32 8.28 -0.63 -7.62
C ARG A 32 8.17 0.86 -7.83
N VAL A 33 7.78 1.56 -6.78
CA VAL A 33 7.61 3.01 -6.84
C VAL A 33 8.26 3.63 -5.62
N LYS A 34 8.68 4.88 -5.78
CA LYS A 34 9.24 5.65 -4.69
C LYS A 34 8.11 6.42 -4.03
N VAL A 35 7.98 6.27 -2.73
CA VAL A 35 6.97 6.96 -1.94
C VAL A 35 7.66 7.67 -0.80
N GLN A 36 6.99 8.65 -0.21
CA GLN A 36 7.53 9.43 0.87
C GLN A 36 6.72 9.17 2.13
N ASP A 37 7.42 8.87 3.22
CA ASP A 37 6.75 8.61 4.48
C ASP A 37 6.14 9.91 5.02
N PRO A 38 4.96 9.84 5.64
CA PRO A 38 4.23 11.04 6.02
C PRO A 38 4.75 11.73 7.27
N VAL A 39 5.63 11.08 8.03
CA VAL A 39 6.11 11.62 9.29
C VAL A 39 7.49 12.25 9.11
N TYR A 40 8.44 11.49 8.58
CA TYR A 40 9.82 11.95 8.44
C TYR A 40 10.14 12.41 7.04
N HIS A 41 9.22 12.23 6.10
CA HIS A 41 9.37 12.63 4.70
C HIS A 41 10.58 11.98 4.03
N GLN A 42 10.89 10.75 4.45
CA GLN A 42 11.96 9.97 3.85
C GLN A 42 11.42 9.15 2.69
N ASP A 43 12.25 8.98 1.67
CA ASP A 43 11.88 8.20 0.50
C ASP A 43 12.01 6.71 0.81
N HIS A 44 11.01 5.96 0.35
CA HIS A 44 11.01 4.50 0.42
C HIS A 44 10.68 3.96 -0.95
N THR A 45 11.22 2.79 -1.26
CA THR A 45 10.84 2.09 -2.49
C THR A 45 9.95 0.92 -2.10
N PHE A 46 8.70 0.99 -2.50
CA PHE A 46 7.72 -0.03 -2.19
C PHE A 46 7.29 -0.73 -3.46
N GLU A 47 6.93 -2.00 -3.30
CA GLU A 47 6.43 -2.79 -4.41
C GLU A 47 4.96 -2.46 -4.65
N VAL A 48 4.56 -2.47 -5.92
CA VAL A 48 3.16 -2.27 -6.29
C VAL A 48 2.50 -3.64 -6.37
N TRP A 49 1.45 -3.79 -5.60
CA TRP A 49 0.69 -5.04 -5.49
C TRP A 49 -0.69 -4.87 -6.10
N GLN A 50 -1.31 -5.97 -6.44
CA GLN A 50 -2.71 -5.95 -6.83
C GLN A 50 -3.49 -6.97 -6.01
N VAL A 51 -4.76 -6.68 -5.83
CA VAL A 51 -5.66 -7.52 -5.05
C VAL A 51 -7.03 -7.48 -5.70
N GLU A 52 -7.72 -8.61 -5.66
CA GLU A 52 -9.07 -8.69 -6.17
C GLU A 52 -10.06 -8.63 -5.01
N ILE A 53 -10.96 -7.65 -5.04
CA ILE A 53 -11.97 -7.45 -4.00
C ILE A 53 -13.31 -7.33 -4.70
N ASN A 54 -14.23 -8.22 -4.40
CA ASN A 54 -15.58 -8.24 -4.98
C ASN A 54 -15.56 -8.21 -6.51
N GLY A 55 -14.62 -8.94 -7.09
CA GLY A 55 -14.52 -9.03 -8.55
C GLY A 55 -13.79 -7.88 -9.23
N GLN A 56 -13.27 -6.94 -8.46
CA GLN A 56 -12.51 -5.81 -9.01
C GLN A 56 -11.06 -5.89 -8.60
N ILE A 57 -10.17 -5.57 -9.54
CA ILE A 57 -8.73 -5.54 -9.28
C ILE A 57 -8.34 -4.14 -8.83
N HIS A 58 -7.68 -4.07 -7.69
CA HIS A 58 -7.16 -2.81 -7.14
C HIS A 58 -5.66 -2.90 -7.03
N ARG A 59 -4.97 -1.78 -7.25
CA ARG A 59 -3.53 -1.71 -7.11
C ARG A 59 -3.17 -0.74 -6.00
N PHE A 60 -2.10 -1.06 -5.29
CA PHE A 60 -1.61 -0.22 -4.20
C PHE A 60 -0.12 -0.48 -4.01
N ALA A 61 0.59 0.50 -3.47
CA ALA A 61 1.98 0.32 -3.08
C ALA A 61 2.03 0.05 -1.59
N ALA A 62 2.81 -0.92 -1.18
CA ALA A 62 2.87 -1.29 0.22
C ALA A 62 4.26 -1.79 0.60
N GLY A 63 4.65 -1.50 1.81
CA GLY A 63 5.89 -1.97 2.37
C GLY A 63 5.96 -1.63 3.85
N GLU A 64 7.01 -2.11 4.50
CA GLU A 64 7.20 -1.86 5.92
C GLU A 64 8.04 -0.61 6.13
N PHE A 65 7.54 0.30 6.96
CA PHE A 65 8.35 1.43 7.44
C PHE A 65 9.31 0.98 8.52
N SER A 66 8.85 0.08 9.38
CA SER A 66 9.64 -0.47 10.47
C SER A 66 9.04 -1.81 10.84
N ASN A 67 9.58 -2.44 11.87
CA ASN A 67 9.18 -3.79 12.25
C ASN A 67 7.67 -3.85 12.48
N CYS A 68 6.98 -4.64 11.68
CA CYS A 68 5.54 -4.89 11.76
C CYS A 68 4.67 -3.66 11.56
N VAL A 69 5.21 -2.58 11.01
CA VAL A 69 4.43 -1.38 10.70
C VAL A 69 4.46 -1.16 9.20
N TRP A 70 3.30 -1.32 8.56
CA TRP A 70 3.16 -1.23 7.11
C TRP A 70 2.60 0.11 6.71
N GLY A 71 3.07 0.61 5.57
CA GLY A 71 2.49 1.79 4.95
C GLY A 71 1.85 1.43 3.63
N PHE A 72 0.72 2.05 3.35
CA PHE A 72 -0.04 1.80 2.12
C PHE A 72 -0.26 3.10 1.38
N TYR A 73 -0.09 3.03 0.08
CA TYR A 73 -0.24 4.19 -0.80
C TYR A 73 -1.16 3.80 -1.95
N LEU A 74 -2.03 4.71 -2.31
CA LEU A 74 -2.91 4.54 -3.46
C LEU A 74 -2.45 5.43 -4.60
N GLU A 75 -2.68 4.96 -5.82
CA GLU A 75 -2.39 5.75 -6.99
C GLU A 75 -3.35 6.93 -7.04
N LYS A 76 -2.81 8.13 -7.23
CA LYS A 76 -3.65 9.32 -7.33
C LYS A 76 -4.41 9.32 -8.64
N ASP A 77 -5.65 9.74 -8.57
CA ASP A 77 -6.42 10.06 -9.77
C ASP A 77 -5.95 11.37 -10.33
N ARG A 78 -6.05 11.50 -11.61
CA ARG A 78 -5.69 12.74 -12.29
C ARG A 78 -6.84 13.67 -12.40
#